data_a649f83339549383f4e4c86da3a62a11
#
_entry.id   a649f83339549383f4e4c86da3a62a11
#
_cell.length_a   1.000
_cell.length_b   1.000
_cell.length_c   1.000
_cell.angle_alpha   90.00
_cell.angle_beta   90.00
_cell.angle_gamma   90.00
#
_symmetry.space_group_name_H-M   'P 1'
#
loop_
_entity.id
_entity.type
_entity.pdbx_description
1 polymer ?
#
loop_
_entity_poly.entity_id
_entity_poly.type
_entity_poly.pdbx_seq_one_letter_code
_entity_poly.pdbx_strand_id
1 'polypeptide(L)'
;MKIWIDADAAPREVKEIIFRAAKRLKVETVLVANQTSYTPPEARHITSVTVREGANVADAYIVDNARANDLVITADIPLAALLVEKDVVVIDPRGEQYSADNIRSRLSVRNYLDQARGAGEITGGSRPYGERDKAAFASTFDRLLAR
;
A
#
# COMPACT_ATOMS: atom_id res chain seq x y z
N MET A 1 -5.41 -10.39 11.80
CA MET A 1 -5.06 -9.54 10.65
C MET A 1 -3.88 -8.65 11.01
N LYS A 2 -2.92 -8.58 10.12
CA LYS A 2 -1.78 -7.68 10.25
C LYS A 2 -1.82 -6.68 9.10
N ILE A 3 -1.42 -5.43 9.36
CA ILE A 3 -1.36 -4.39 8.33
C ILE A 3 0.09 -4.21 7.89
N TRP A 4 0.32 -4.22 6.58
CA TRP A 4 1.63 -3.99 5.98
C TRP A 4 1.59 -2.71 5.16
N ILE A 5 2.57 -1.84 5.32
CA ILE A 5 2.64 -0.58 4.57
C ILE A 5 3.91 -0.59 3.73
N ASP A 6 3.75 -0.39 2.42
CA ASP A 6 4.84 -0.08 1.51
C ASP A 6 5.22 1.38 1.76
N ALA A 7 6.10 1.59 2.73
CA ALA A 7 6.26 2.89 3.40
C ALA A 7 6.94 3.95 2.53
N ASP A 8 7.82 3.54 1.62
CA ASP A 8 8.52 4.50 0.75
C ASP A 8 7.58 5.20 -0.23
N ALA A 9 6.49 4.55 -0.59
CA ALA A 9 5.51 5.07 -1.54
C ALA A 9 4.26 5.64 -0.88
N ALA A 10 4.08 5.46 0.44
CA ALA A 10 2.85 5.88 1.11
C ALA A 10 2.90 7.35 1.49
N PRO A 11 1.85 8.14 1.16
CA PRO A 11 1.77 9.52 1.62
C PRO A 11 1.72 9.61 3.14
N ARG A 12 2.19 10.73 3.67
CA ARG A 12 2.18 10.99 5.10
C ARG A 12 0.77 10.91 5.69
N GLU A 13 -0.22 11.44 4.98
CA GLU A 13 -1.61 11.45 5.41
C GLU A 13 -2.15 10.02 5.61
N VAL A 14 -1.76 9.12 4.73
CA VAL A 14 -2.12 7.70 4.81
C VAL A 14 -1.51 7.06 6.06
N LYS A 15 -0.22 7.30 6.29
CA LYS A 15 0.46 6.77 7.46
C LYS A 15 -0.19 7.24 8.76
N GLU A 16 -0.55 8.52 8.83
CA GLU A 16 -1.21 9.07 10.02
C GLU A 16 -2.54 8.40 10.31
N ILE A 17 -3.35 8.16 9.28
CA ILE A 17 -4.64 7.46 9.41
C ILE A 17 -4.41 6.04 9.94
N ILE A 18 -3.45 5.34 9.36
CA ILE A 18 -3.16 3.95 9.74
C ILE A 18 -2.63 3.88 11.17
N PHE A 19 -1.73 4.78 11.56
CA PHE A 19 -1.16 4.78 12.91
C PHE A 19 -2.26 5.03 13.96
N ARG A 20 -3.17 5.95 13.68
CA ARG A 20 -4.27 6.26 14.60
C ARG A 20 -5.18 5.04 14.78
N ALA A 21 -5.54 4.38 13.70
CA ALA A 21 -6.39 3.19 13.75
C ALA A 21 -5.68 2.02 14.43
N ALA A 22 -4.39 1.81 14.12
CA ALA A 22 -3.61 0.73 14.70
C ALA A 22 -3.50 0.88 16.22
N LYS A 23 -3.30 2.11 16.68
CA LYS A 23 -3.22 2.41 18.10
C LYS A 23 -4.56 2.17 18.79
N ARG A 24 -5.65 2.66 18.18
CA ARG A 24 -7.00 2.53 18.74
C ARG A 24 -7.46 1.07 18.80
N LEU A 25 -7.23 0.32 17.74
CA LEU A 25 -7.72 -1.06 17.59
C LEU A 25 -6.70 -2.12 18.01
N LYS A 26 -5.48 -1.69 18.34
CA LYS A 26 -4.38 -2.60 18.71
C LYS A 26 -4.07 -3.63 17.64
N VAL A 27 -4.04 -3.18 16.38
CA VAL A 27 -3.73 -4.01 15.23
C VAL A 27 -2.24 -3.93 14.93
N GLU A 28 -1.58 -5.08 14.79
CA GLU A 28 -0.17 -5.11 14.41
C GLU A 28 0.01 -4.51 13.03
N THR A 29 0.95 -3.57 12.92
CA THR A 29 1.22 -2.82 11.70
C THR A 29 2.72 -2.77 11.48
N VAL A 30 3.14 -3.11 10.25
CA VAL A 30 4.55 -3.15 9.88
C VAL A 30 4.78 -2.20 8.70
N LEU A 31 5.69 -1.25 8.88
CA LEU A 31 6.17 -0.41 7.79
C LEU A 31 7.40 -1.07 7.19
N VAL A 32 7.38 -1.26 5.89
CA VAL A 32 8.52 -1.84 5.16
C VAL A 32 9.08 -0.78 4.24
N ALA A 33 10.36 -0.46 4.38
CA ALA A 33 11.03 0.59 3.63
C ALA A 33 12.51 0.27 3.47
N ASN A 34 13.15 0.93 2.50
CA ASN A 34 14.61 0.83 2.36
C ASN A 34 15.35 1.88 3.20
N GLN A 35 14.63 2.72 3.92
CA GLN A 35 15.20 3.68 4.87
C GLN A 35 14.42 3.58 6.18
N THR A 36 15.04 3.99 7.29
CA THR A 36 14.37 3.98 8.58
C THR A 36 13.13 4.89 8.53
N SER A 37 12.00 4.32 8.90
CA SER A 37 10.72 5.02 8.91
C SER A 37 10.33 5.40 10.32
N TYR A 38 9.69 6.58 10.42
CA TYR A 38 9.17 7.03 11.72
C TYR A 38 8.02 6.13 12.18
N THR A 39 8.07 5.74 13.44
CA THR A 39 6.95 5.09 14.12
C THR A 39 6.63 5.87 15.39
N PRO A 40 5.34 6.03 15.74
CA PRO A 40 4.99 6.72 16.98
C PRO A 40 5.60 6.00 18.19
N PRO A 41 6.27 6.72 19.11
CA PRO A 41 6.98 6.07 20.24
C PRO A 41 6.08 5.27 21.16
N GLU A 42 4.82 5.64 21.24
CA GLU A 42 3.86 5.01 22.17
C GLU A 42 3.10 3.85 21.54
N ALA A 43 3.28 3.61 20.26
CA ALA A 43 2.50 2.61 19.52
C ALA A 43 3.22 1.27 19.52
N ARG A 44 2.90 0.43 20.48
CA ARG A 44 3.54 -0.90 20.65
C ARG A 44 3.26 -1.83 19.48
N HIS A 45 2.16 -1.61 18.78
CA HIS A 45 1.75 -2.49 17.70
C HIS A 45 2.27 -2.06 16.34
N ILE A 46 3.02 -0.95 16.28
CA ILE A 46 3.57 -0.43 15.03
C ILE A 46 5.08 -0.64 15.04
N THR A 47 5.59 -1.38 14.06
CA THR A 47 7.02 -1.63 13.91
C THR A 47 7.48 -1.23 12.51
N SER A 48 8.78 -0.99 12.39
CA SER A 48 9.41 -0.65 11.12
C SER A 48 10.43 -1.72 10.77
N VAL A 49 10.38 -2.19 9.53
CA VAL A 49 11.38 -3.10 8.98
C VAL A 49 12.12 -2.36 7.89
N THR A 50 13.44 -2.24 8.05
CA THR A 50 14.30 -1.62 7.06
C THR A 50 14.95 -2.72 6.23
N VAL A 51 14.71 -2.69 4.92
CA VAL A 51 15.32 -3.64 3.99
C VAL A 51 16.44 -2.94 3.23
N ARG A 52 17.32 -3.72 2.58
CA ARG A 52 18.39 -3.14 1.79
C ARG A 52 17.82 -2.38 0.58
N GLU A 53 18.56 -1.40 0.07
CA GLU A 53 18.20 -0.72 -1.15
C GLU A 53 18.21 -1.68 -2.34
N GLY A 54 17.37 -1.38 -3.32
CA GLY A 54 17.28 -2.16 -4.53
C GLY A 54 15.85 -2.25 -5.02
N ALA A 55 15.69 -2.43 -6.31
CA ALA A 55 14.38 -2.58 -6.92
C ALA A 55 13.69 -3.82 -6.34
N ASN A 56 12.44 -3.65 -5.94
CA ASN A 56 11.55 -4.73 -5.51
C ASN A 56 11.99 -5.46 -4.23
N VAL A 57 12.96 -4.96 -3.47
CA VAL A 57 13.38 -5.62 -2.23
C VAL A 57 12.28 -5.52 -1.17
N ALA A 58 11.69 -4.34 -0.98
CA ALA A 58 10.56 -4.16 -0.07
C ALA A 58 9.36 -4.98 -0.52
N ASP A 59 9.08 -5.00 -1.82
CA ASP A 59 7.98 -5.79 -2.39
C ASP A 59 8.13 -7.27 -2.07
N ALA A 60 9.33 -7.82 -2.30
CA ALA A 60 9.61 -9.22 -2.02
C ALA A 60 9.41 -9.55 -0.54
N TYR A 61 9.85 -8.67 0.34
CA TYR A 61 9.66 -8.85 1.78
C TYR A 61 8.18 -8.93 2.14
N ILE A 62 7.37 -8.03 1.59
CA ILE A 62 5.93 -8.02 1.85
C ILE A 62 5.27 -9.29 1.32
N VAL A 63 5.59 -9.69 0.09
CA VAL A 63 5.02 -10.90 -0.52
C VAL A 63 5.37 -12.14 0.31
N ASP A 64 6.63 -12.22 0.77
CA ASP A 64 7.09 -13.39 1.53
C ASP A 64 6.48 -13.50 2.91
N ASN A 65 6.11 -12.37 3.51
CA ASN A 65 5.68 -12.34 4.91
C ASN A 65 4.18 -12.12 5.11
N ALA A 66 3.49 -11.45 4.18
CA ALA A 66 2.05 -11.23 4.31
C ALA A 66 1.29 -12.55 4.13
N ARG A 67 0.24 -12.72 4.91
CA ARG A 67 -0.58 -13.94 4.91
C ARG A 67 -2.01 -13.64 4.46
N ALA A 68 -2.73 -14.68 4.10
CA ALA A 68 -4.14 -14.54 3.73
C ALA A 68 -4.91 -13.75 4.81
N ASN A 69 -5.75 -12.86 4.36
CA ASN A 69 -6.55 -11.95 5.19
C ASN A 69 -5.77 -10.82 5.89
N ASP A 70 -4.46 -10.72 5.67
CA ASP A 70 -3.73 -9.52 6.03
C ASP A 70 -4.11 -8.38 5.08
N LEU A 71 -3.84 -7.15 5.49
CA LEU A 71 -4.11 -5.95 4.71
C LEU A 71 -2.80 -5.28 4.32
N VAL A 72 -2.62 -5.02 3.03
CA VAL A 72 -1.43 -4.32 2.52
C VAL A 72 -1.85 -3.02 1.87
N ILE A 73 -1.13 -1.95 2.16
CA ILE A 73 -1.32 -0.65 1.54
C ILE A 73 -0.15 -0.39 0.60
N THR A 74 -0.44 -0.34 -0.70
CA THR A 74 0.57 -0.09 -1.72
C THR A 74 -0.06 0.52 -2.97
N ALA A 75 0.70 1.36 -3.67
CA ALA A 75 0.33 1.86 -5.00
C ALA A 75 0.96 1.04 -6.12
N ASP A 76 1.76 0.05 -5.80
CA ASP A 76 2.46 -0.78 -6.78
C ASP A 76 1.55 -1.88 -7.30
N ILE A 77 1.12 -1.74 -8.55
CA ILE A 77 0.14 -2.67 -9.14
C ILE A 77 0.70 -4.08 -9.32
N PRO A 78 1.94 -4.28 -9.80
CA PRO A 78 2.51 -5.63 -9.85
C PRO A 78 2.59 -6.29 -8.46
N LEU A 79 2.94 -5.56 -7.42
CA LEU A 79 2.93 -6.08 -6.05
C LEU A 79 1.52 -6.47 -5.65
N ALA A 80 0.54 -5.61 -5.91
CA ALA A 80 -0.85 -5.87 -5.59
C ALA A 80 -1.34 -7.16 -6.26
N ALA A 81 -0.95 -7.40 -7.51
CA ALA A 81 -1.35 -8.61 -8.24
C ALA A 81 -0.84 -9.87 -7.56
N LEU A 82 0.41 -9.86 -7.11
CA LEU A 82 0.99 -11.01 -6.40
C LEU A 82 0.29 -11.26 -5.06
N LEU A 83 -0.05 -10.19 -4.35
CA LEU A 83 -0.72 -10.30 -3.05
C LEU A 83 -2.17 -10.79 -3.19
N VAL A 84 -2.88 -10.32 -4.20
CA VAL A 84 -4.25 -10.77 -4.47
C VAL A 84 -4.29 -12.28 -4.70
N GLU A 85 -3.30 -12.84 -5.38
CA GLU A 85 -3.20 -14.28 -5.60
C GLU A 85 -3.04 -15.05 -4.28
N LYS A 86 -2.50 -14.42 -3.26
CA LYS A 86 -2.33 -15.02 -1.92
C LYS A 86 -3.51 -14.77 -1.00
N ASP A 87 -4.60 -14.23 -1.52
CA ASP A 87 -5.78 -13.85 -0.73
C ASP A 87 -5.50 -12.76 0.31
N VAL A 88 -4.50 -11.94 0.07
CA VAL A 88 -4.20 -10.76 0.87
C VAL A 88 -5.08 -9.61 0.40
N VAL A 89 -5.64 -8.85 1.34
CA VAL A 89 -6.46 -7.69 1.01
C VAL A 89 -5.53 -6.51 0.69
N VAL A 90 -5.72 -5.87 -0.45
CA VAL A 90 -4.84 -4.78 -0.89
C VAL A 90 -5.64 -3.53 -1.21
N ILE A 91 -5.22 -2.40 -0.65
CA ILE A 91 -5.79 -1.09 -1.02
C ILE A 91 -4.65 -0.13 -1.36
N ASP A 92 -4.94 0.81 -2.26
CA ASP A 92 -3.96 1.85 -2.57
C ASP A 92 -4.19 3.10 -1.71
N PRO A 93 -3.23 4.03 -1.70
CA PRO A 93 -3.36 5.26 -0.92
C PRO A 93 -4.56 6.15 -1.30
N ARG A 94 -5.15 5.95 -2.46
CA ARG A 94 -6.31 6.72 -2.92
C ARG A 94 -7.64 6.03 -2.65
N GLY A 95 -7.60 4.90 -1.93
CA GLY A 95 -8.80 4.21 -1.48
C GLY A 95 -9.34 3.13 -2.41
N GLU A 96 -8.63 2.82 -3.49
CA GLU A 96 -9.04 1.73 -4.38
C GLU A 96 -8.62 0.38 -3.79
N GLN A 97 -9.56 -0.53 -3.68
CA GLN A 97 -9.28 -1.90 -3.28
C GLN A 97 -9.02 -2.75 -4.53
N TYR A 98 -7.86 -3.41 -4.54
CA TYR A 98 -7.55 -4.35 -5.62
C TYR A 98 -8.11 -5.72 -5.29
N SER A 99 -8.58 -6.42 -6.32
CA SER A 99 -9.18 -7.73 -6.18
C SER A 99 -8.91 -8.55 -7.44
N ALA A 100 -9.26 -9.83 -7.40
CA ALA A 100 -9.17 -10.68 -8.58
C ALA A 100 -9.98 -10.10 -9.75
N ASP A 101 -11.07 -9.38 -9.44
CA ASP A 101 -11.95 -8.83 -10.48
C ASP A 101 -11.32 -7.65 -11.23
N ASN A 102 -10.54 -6.81 -10.56
CA ASN A 102 -10.03 -5.59 -11.18
C ASN A 102 -8.52 -5.58 -11.46
N ILE A 103 -7.77 -6.49 -10.87
CA ILE A 103 -6.29 -6.40 -10.93
C ILE A 103 -5.74 -6.57 -12.35
N ARG A 104 -6.35 -7.43 -13.15
CA ARG A 104 -5.92 -7.62 -14.54
C ARG A 104 -6.08 -6.35 -15.36
N SER A 105 -7.23 -5.69 -15.19
CA SER A 105 -7.50 -4.43 -15.85
C SER A 105 -6.48 -3.37 -15.44
N ARG A 106 -6.16 -3.29 -14.17
CA ARG A 106 -5.17 -2.33 -13.66
C ARG A 106 -3.77 -2.60 -14.20
N LEU A 107 -3.37 -3.87 -14.29
CA LEU A 107 -2.09 -4.22 -14.89
C LEU A 107 -2.02 -3.82 -16.36
N SER A 108 -3.09 -4.06 -17.11
CA SER A 108 -3.14 -3.71 -18.55
C SER A 108 -3.01 -2.21 -18.75
N VAL A 109 -3.74 -1.42 -17.97
CA VAL A 109 -3.67 0.05 -18.03
C VAL A 109 -2.26 0.53 -17.67
N ARG A 110 -1.66 -0.01 -16.60
CA ARG A 110 -0.30 0.35 -16.21
C ARG A 110 0.70 0.06 -17.32
N ASN A 111 0.64 -1.12 -17.92
CA ASN A 111 1.56 -1.50 -18.99
C ASN A 111 1.40 -0.61 -20.21
N TYR A 112 0.16 -0.28 -20.58
CA TYR A 112 -0.11 0.64 -21.67
C TYR A 112 0.49 2.02 -21.40
N LEU A 113 0.30 2.56 -20.19
CA LEU A 113 0.83 3.88 -19.83
C LEU A 113 2.35 3.90 -19.82
N ASP A 114 2.99 2.83 -19.36
CA ASP A 114 4.44 2.73 -19.39
C ASP A 114 4.98 2.74 -20.81
N GLN A 115 4.34 2.02 -21.71
CA GLN A 115 4.73 2.03 -23.13
C GLN A 115 4.54 3.41 -23.76
N ALA A 116 3.40 4.06 -23.46
CA ALA A 116 3.11 5.39 -23.99
C ALA A 116 4.11 6.43 -23.51
N ARG A 117 4.53 6.37 -22.24
CA ARG A 117 5.57 7.26 -21.71
C ARG A 117 6.91 7.00 -22.39
N GLY A 118 7.26 5.73 -22.59
CA GLY A 118 8.49 5.36 -23.29
C GLY A 118 8.51 5.84 -24.73
N ALA A 119 7.35 5.89 -25.39
CA ALA A 119 7.21 6.41 -26.75
C ALA A 119 7.05 7.93 -26.81
N GLY A 120 6.98 8.61 -25.66
CA GLY A 120 6.79 10.05 -25.61
C GLY A 120 5.37 10.52 -25.84
N GLU A 121 4.40 9.63 -25.86
CA GLU A 121 3.00 9.96 -26.11
C GLU A 121 2.31 10.56 -24.90
N ILE A 122 2.76 10.20 -23.69
CA ILE A 122 2.21 10.69 -22.44
C ILE A 122 3.33 11.35 -21.62
N THR A 123 3.08 12.56 -21.14
CA THR A 123 4.01 13.25 -20.27
C THR A 123 3.34 13.49 -18.92
N GLY A 124 4.17 13.48 -17.86
CA GLY A 124 3.70 13.69 -16.51
C GLY A 124 3.27 12.41 -15.82
N GLY A 125 2.96 12.53 -14.55
CA GLY A 125 2.54 11.42 -13.69
C GLY A 125 1.11 11.54 -13.24
N SER A 126 0.79 10.87 -12.13
CA SER A 126 -0.52 10.95 -11.49
C SER A 126 -0.77 12.37 -10.96
N ARG A 127 -2.03 12.73 -10.81
CA ARG A 127 -2.39 13.97 -10.15
C ARG A 127 -1.86 13.98 -8.70
N PRO A 128 -1.59 15.15 -8.12
CA PRO A 128 -1.13 15.23 -6.74
C PRO A 128 -2.13 14.61 -5.77
N TYR A 129 -1.60 14.02 -4.70
CA TYR A 129 -2.43 13.48 -3.63
C TYR A 129 -3.09 14.64 -2.87
N GLY A 130 -4.40 14.55 -2.66
CA GLY A 130 -5.16 15.62 -2.03
C GLY A 130 -6.20 15.11 -1.05
N GLU A 131 -7.01 16.03 -0.53
CA GLU A 131 -8.02 15.74 0.49
C GLU A 131 -9.06 14.71 0.02
N ARG A 132 -9.42 14.72 -1.25
CA ARG A 132 -10.35 13.72 -1.81
C ARG A 132 -9.76 12.32 -1.70
N ASP A 133 -8.47 12.18 -2.00
CA ASP A 133 -7.79 10.89 -1.92
C ASP A 133 -7.69 10.41 -0.49
N LYS A 134 -7.36 11.31 0.43
CA LYS A 134 -7.29 11.03 1.85
C LYS A 134 -8.65 10.55 2.38
N ALA A 135 -9.72 11.23 2.02
CA ALA A 135 -11.07 10.87 2.46
C ALA A 135 -11.49 9.50 1.90
N ALA A 136 -11.19 9.23 0.63
CA ALA A 136 -11.49 7.95 0.00
C ALA A 136 -10.70 6.82 0.65
N PHE A 137 -9.43 7.04 0.95
CA PHE A 137 -8.61 6.05 1.65
C PHE A 137 -9.19 5.76 3.03
N ALA A 138 -9.48 6.79 3.81
CA ALA A 138 -10.03 6.63 5.16
C ALA A 138 -11.33 5.83 5.14
N SER A 139 -12.21 6.11 4.19
CA SER A 139 -13.48 5.41 4.06
C SER A 139 -13.29 3.92 3.77
N THR A 140 -12.46 3.59 2.80
CA THR A 140 -12.17 2.20 2.44
C THR A 140 -11.48 1.46 3.58
N PHE A 141 -10.49 2.10 4.18
CA PHE A 141 -9.70 1.52 5.27
C PHE A 141 -10.58 1.22 6.48
N ASP A 142 -11.42 2.17 6.90
CA ASP A 142 -12.34 1.97 8.02
C ASP A 142 -13.30 0.83 7.77
N ARG A 143 -13.83 0.73 6.56
CA ARG A 143 -14.75 -0.36 6.18
C ARG A 143 -14.05 -1.71 6.29
N LEU A 144 -12.81 -1.81 5.84
CA LEU A 144 -12.06 -3.06 5.90
C LEU A 144 -11.71 -3.46 7.33
N LEU A 145 -11.40 -2.49 8.19
CA LEU A 145 -11.11 -2.76 9.59
C LEU A 145 -12.35 -3.12 10.40
N ALA A 146 -13.53 -2.73 9.97
CA ALA A 146 -14.78 -3.01 10.66
C ALA A 146 -15.29 -4.45 10.48
N ARG A 147 -14.65 -5.21 9.61
CA ARG A 147 -15.01 -6.61 9.38
C ARG A 147 -14.69 -7.50 10.56
#